data_4e078470077ddd16066d26b9e73fce7a
#
_entry.id   4e078470077ddd16066d26b9e73fce7a
#
_cell.length_a   1.000
_cell.length_b   1.000
_cell.length_c   1.000
_cell.angle_alpha   90.00
_cell.angle_beta   90.00
_cell.angle_gamma   90.00
#
_symmetry.space_group_name_H-M   'P 1'
#
loop_
_entity.id
_entity.type
_entity.pdbx_description
1 polymer ?
#
loop_
_entity_poly.entity_id
_entity_poly.type
_entity_poly.pdbx_seq_one_letter_code
_entity_poly.pdbx_strand_id
1 'polypeptide(L)'
;MDKTKFLSLLGLCKRSGNVIIGTPMVTKSLPQGKISAVFYSSASSPNTEKKITDKCEFYKVECIKVDISLEELAHWVGKASCVSAVGITNENFSTQLKTLISNEKR
;
A
#
# COMPACT_ATOMS: atom_id res chain seq x y z
N MET A 1 -11.32 6.66 -8.13
CA MET A 1 -10.08 5.93 -8.48
C MET A 1 -10.38 4.82 -9.47
N ASP A 2 -9.57 4.70 -10.50
CA ASP A 2 -9.68 3.53 -11.38
C ASP A 2 -8.98 2.36 -10.69
N LYS A 3 -9.76 1.52 -10.06
CA LYS A 3 -9.25 0.40 -9.28
C LYS A 3 -8.41 -0.55 -10.14
N THR A 4 -8.84 -0.80 -11.36
CA THR A 4 -8.11 -1.71 -12.26
C THR A 4 -6.72 -1.18 -12.58
N LYS A 5 -6.62 0.11 -12.89
CA LYS A 5 -5.33 0.72 -13.17
C LYS A 5 -4.42 0.71 -11.95
N PHE A 6 -4.98 1.03 -10.79
CA PHE A 6 -4.22 1.01 -9.54
C PHE A 6 -3.66 -0.39 -9.26
N LEU A 7 -4.53 -1.39 -9.34
CA LEU A 7 -4.13 -2.77 -9.04
C LEU A 7 -3.14 -3.31 -10.08
N SER A 8 -3.31 -2.95 -11.35
CA SER A 8 -2.38 -3.38 -12.41
C SER A 8 -0.98 -2.81 -12.16
N LEU A 9 -0.91 -1.54 -11.79
CA LEU A 9 0.37 -0.92 -11.49
C LEU A 9 0.99 -1.53 -10.23
N LEU A 10 0.17 -1.82 -9.22
CA LEU A 10 0.64 -2.48 -8.01
C LEU A 10 1.22 -3.85 -8.32
N GLY A 11 0.57 -4.61 -9.21
CA GLY A 11 1.10 -5.90 -9.66
C GLY A 11 2.45 -5.77 -10.36
N LEU A 12 2.61 -4.72 -11.16
CA LEU A 12 3.89 -4.44 -11.79
C LEU A 12 4.97 -4.11 -10.75
N CYS A 13 4.62 -3.31 -9.75
CA CYS A 13 5.55 -3.00 -8.65
C CYS A 13 6.03 -4.28 -7.97
N LYS A 14 5.10 -5.20 -7.73
CA LYS A 14 5.42 -6.47 -7.09
C LYS A 14 6.37 -7.29 -7.95
N ARG A 15 6.09 -7.40 -9.26
CA ARG A 15 6.93 -8.17 -10.17
C ARG A 15 8.33 -7.59 -10.29
N SER A 16 8.49 -6.29 -10.13
CA SER A 16 9.81 -5.65 -10.19
C SER A 16 10.51 -5.59 -8.83
N GLY A 17 9.91 -6.19 -7.78
CA GLY A 17 10.56 -6.27 -6.48
C GLY A 17 10.45 -4.99 -5.65
N ASN A 18 9.48 -4.14 -5.92
CA ASN A 18 9.36 -2.84 -5.26
C ASN A 18 8.19 -2.76 -4.28
N VAL A 19 7.71 -3.89 -3.76
CA VAL A 19 6.60 -3.94 -2.84
C VAL A 19 6.95 -4.77 -1.61
N ILE A 20 6.64 -4.22 -0.44
CA ILE A 20 6.70 -4.95 0.83
C ILE A 20 5.25 -5.24 1.21
N ILE A 21 4.93 -6.51 1.45
CA ILE A 21 3.55 -7.00 1.55
C ILE A 21 3.19 -7.36 2.97
N GLY A 22 2.04 -6.87 3.43
CA GLY A 22 1.47 -7.23 4.72
C GLY A 22 1.87 -6.28 5.82
N THR A 23 0.93 -6.06 6.76
CA THR A 23 1.13 -5.12 7.86
C THR A 23 2.39 -5.42 8.69
N PRO A 24 2.66 -6.68 9.09
CA PRO A 24 3.87 -6.94 9.87
C PRO A 24 5.16 -6.57 9.16
N MET A 25 5.24 -6.88 7.87
CA MET A 25 6.45 -6.58 7.10
C MET A 25 6.59 -5.09 6.83
N VAL A 26 5.47 -4.41 6.56
CA VAL A 26 5.47 -2.97 6.35
C VAL A 26 5.95 -2.24 7.61
N THR A 27 5.37 -2.56 8.76
CA THR A 27 5.75 -1.89 10.01
C THR A 27 7.19 -2.18 10.40
N LYS A 28 7.67 -3.39 10.13
CA LYS A 28 9.04 -3.76 10.40
C LYS A 28 10.03 -3.01 9.50
N SER A 29 9.63 -2.73 8.27
CA SER A 29 10.51 -2.10 7.27
C SER A 29 10.52 -0.57 7.35
N LEU A 30 9.52 0.04 7.97
CA LEU A 30 9.45 1.50 8.07
C LEU A 30 10.70 2.12 8.69
N PRO A 31 11.25 1.59 9.81
CA PRO A 31 12.45 2.17 10.39
C PRO A 31 13.68 2.09 9.49
N GLN A 32 13.66 1.23 8.50
CA GLN A 32 14.81 1.04 7.61
C GLN A 32 14.90 2.10 6.51
N GLY A 33 13.89 2.95 6.39
CA GLY A 33 13.88 4.04 5.41
C GLY A 33 13.71 3.58 3.97
N LYS A 34 13.23 2.36 3.75
CA LYS A 34 13.08 1.80 2.40
C LYS A 34 11.73 2.09 1.75
N ILE A 35 10.73 2.45 2.55
CA ILE A 35 9.36 2.62 2.06
C ILE A 35 9.11 4.08 1.74
N SER A 36 8.69 4.37 0.50
CA SER A 36 8.37 5.73 0.09
C SER A 36 6.90 6.08 0.32
N ALA A 37 6.01 5.09 0.31
CA ALA A 37 4.59 5.29 0.61
C ALA A 37 3.97 3.96 1.02
N VAL A 38 2.92 4.04 1.84
CA VAL A 38 2.14 2.87 2.26
C VAL A 38 0.71 3.04 1.78
N PHE A 39 0.16 2.00 1.19
CA PHE A 39 -1.25 1.95 0.80
C PHE A 39 -1.93 0.85 1.60
N TYR A 40 -3.08 1.15 2.20
CA TYR A 40 -3.78 0.15 2.99
C TYR A 40 -5.26 0.11 2.63
N SER A 41 -5.84 -1.08 2.79
CA SER A 41 -7.24 -1.32 2.44
C SER A 41 -8.20 -0.60 3.37
N SER A 42 -9.26 -0.03 2.81
CA SER A 42 -10.35 0.54 3.61
C SER A 42 -11.08 -0.52 4.42
N ALA A 43 -10.90 -1.80 4.07
CA ALA A 43 -11.49 -2.92 4.81
C ALA A 43 -10.63 -3.39 5.97
N SER A 44 -9.51 -2.73 6.26
CA SER A 44 -8.66 -3.06 7.40
C SER A 44 -9.41 -2.81 8.71
N SER A 45 -9.13 -3.65 9.71
CA SER A 45 -9.75 -3.45 11.03
C SER A 45 -9.25 -2.14 11.65
N PRO A 46 -10.03 -1.54 12.58
CA PRO A 46 -9.60 -0.30 13.23
C PRO A 46 -8.24 -0.42 13.92
N ASN A 47 -7.95 -1.56 14.53
CA ASN A 47 -6.66 -1.78 15.19
C ASN A 47 -5.52 -1.79 14.17
N THR A 48 -5.72 -2.47 13.05
CA THR A 48 -4.72 -2.53 11.98
C THR A 48 -4.50 -1.15 11.38
N GLU A 49 -5.57 -0.43 11.08
CA GLU A 49 -5.49 0.90 10.52
C GLU A 49 -4.71 1.84 11.44
N LYS A 50 -5.05 1.83 12.72
CA LYS A 50 -4.37 2.68 13.70
C LYS A 50 -2.88 2.35 13.79
N LYS A 51 -2.53 1.09 13.81
CA LYS A 51 -1.14 0.64 13.88
C LYS A 51 -0.34 1.14 12.67
N ILE A 52 -0.92 0.98 11.48
CA ILE A 52 -0.25 1.40 10.25
C ILE A 52 -0.08 2.92 10.21
N THR A 53 -1.17 3.65 10.48
CA THR A 53 -1.14 5.12 10.38
C THR A 53 -0.22 5.73 11.43
N ASP A 54 -0.24 5.22 12.67
CA ASP A 54 0.64 5.71 13.71
C ASP A 54 2.12 5.50 13.36
N LYS A 55 2.45 4.32 12.84
CA LYS A 55 3.83 4.03 12.44
C LYS A 55 4.28 4.90 11.27
N CYS A 56 3.43 5.07 10.28
CA CYS A 56 3.75 5.89 9.12
C CYS A 56 3.95 7.35 9.55
N GLU A 57 3.12 7.86 10.46
CA GLU A 57 3.26 9.20 10.96
C GLU A 57 4.58 9.36 11.72
N PHE A 58 4.93 8.38 12.55
CA PHE A 58 6.16 8.42 13.32
C PHE A 58 7.39 8.49 12.41
N TYR A 59 7.40 7.71 11.34
CA TYR A 59 8.54 7.66 10.42
C TYR A 59 8.38 8.63 9.25
N LYS A 60 7.34 9.45 9.27
CA LYS A 60 7.08 10.49 8.24
C LYS A 60 6.97 9.90 6.83
N VAL A 61 6.30 8.76 6.75
CA VAL A 61 6.01 8.09 5.48
C VAL A 61 4.55 8.34 5.14
N GLU A 62 4.28 8.70 3.90
CA GLU A 62 2.92 8.93 3.44
C GLU A 62 2.10 7.65 3.51
N CYS A 63 0.88 7.75 4.06
CA CYS A 63 0.03 6.58 4.27
C CYS A 63 -1.35 6.89 3.68
N ILE A 64 -1.79 6.07 2.73
CA ILE A 64 -2.98 6.36 1.94
C ILE A 64 -3.96 5.20 2.04
N LYS A 65 -5.20 5.52 2.43
CA LYS A 65 -6.29 4.54 2.45
C LYS A 65 -6.83 4.39 1.03
N VAL A 66 -7.01 3.14 0.58
CA VAL A 66 -7.56 2.86 -0.74
C VAL A 66 -8.81 1.99 -0.60
N ASP A 67 -9.79 2.24 -1.45
CA ASP A 67 -11.07 1.51 -1.43
C ASP A 67 -10.94 0.21 -2.22
N ILE A 68 -10.18 -0.71 -1.67
CA ILE A 68 -9.87 -2.02 -2.26
C ILE A 68 -10.00 -3.05 -1.16
N SER A 69 -10.64 -4.20 -1.47
CA SER A 69 -10.82 -5.25 -0.47
C SER A 69 -9.50 -5.93 -0.13
N LEU A 70 -9.49 -6.61 1.02
CA LEU A 70 -8.31 -7.37 1.45
C LEU A 70 -7.96 -8.47 0.44
N GLU A 71 -9.00 -9.09 -0.12
CA GLU A 71 -8.83 -10.16 -1.10
C GLU A 71 -8.28 -9.66 -2.44
N GLU A 72 -8.79 -8.53 -2.91
CA GLU A 72 -8.30 -7.93 -4.16
C GLU A 72 -6.84 -7.54 -4.02
N LEU A 73 -6.48 -6.94 -2.89
CA LEU A 73 -5.11 -6.54 -2.65
C LEU A 73 -4.19 -7.76 -2.63
N ALA A 74 -4.61 -8.82 -1.93
CA ALA A 74 -3.83 -10.06 -1.86
C ALA A 74 -3.64 -10.68 -3.25
N HIS A 75 -4.71 -10.72 -4.04
CA HIS A 75 -4.67 -11.31 -5.38
C HIS A 75 -3.60 -10.65 -6.26
N TRP A 76 -3.60 -9.33 -6.29
CA TRP A 76 -2.71 -8.58 -7.18
C TRP A 76 -1.25 -8.57 -6.73
N VAL A 77 -0.99 -8.87 -5.45
CA VAL A 77 0.39 -9.03 -4.97
C VAL A 77 0.80 -10.50 -4.81
N GLY A 78 -0.01 -11.41 -5.34
CA GLY A 78 0.35 -12.82 -5.40
C GLY A 78 0.30 -13.57 -4.07
N LYS A 79 -0.60 -13.16 -3.17
CA LYS A 79 -0.78 -13.83 -1.87
C LYS A 79 -2.08 -14.61 -1.85
N ALA A 80 -2.08 -15.73 -1.14
CA ALA A 80 -3.24 -16.60 -1.05
C ALA A 80 -4.26 -16.14 0.00
N SER A 81 -3.83 -15.34 0.97
CA SER A 81 -4.68 -14.87 2.05
C SER A 81 -4.84 -13.34 1.98
N CYS A 82 -5.65 -12.80 2.88
CA CYS A 82 -5.94 -11.37 2.91
C CYS A 82 -4.69 -10.53 3.19
N VAL A 83 -4.60 -9.37 2.54
CA VAL A 83 -3.51 -8.42 2.74
C VAL A 83 -4.12 -7.06 3.07
N SER A 84 -3.72 -6.49 4.20
CA SER A 84 -4.25 -5.19 4.65
C SER A 84 -3.46 -4.01 4.12
N ALA A 85 -2.16 -4.16 3.96
CA ALA A 85 -1.31 -3.04 3.58
C ALA A 85 -0.13 -3.48 2.73
N VAL A 86 0.35 -2.55 1.89
CA VAL A 86 1.56 -2.75 1.10
C VAL A 86 2.41 -1.48 1.20
N GLY A 87 3.72 -1.66 1.24
CA GLY A 87 4.67 -0.56 1.22
C GLY A 87 5.40 -0.54 -0.12
N ILE A 88 5.48 0.63 -0.73
CA ILE A 88 6.14 0.79 -2.01
C ILE A 88 7.55 1.33 -1.76
N THR A 89 8.55 0.65 -2.31
CA THR A 89 9.95 1.01 -2.07
C THR A 89 10.54 1.89 -3.17
N ASN A 90 9.80 2.11 -4.24
CA ASN A 90 10.26 2.94 -5.37
C ASN A 90 9.42 4.20 -5.43
N GLU A 91 10.08 5.36 -5.34
CA GLU A 91 9.39 6.65 -5.31
C GLU A 91 8.61 6.92 -6.60
N ASN A 92 9.13 6.51 -7.75
CA ASN A 92 8.43 6.71 -9.02
C ASN A 92 7.11 5.96 -9.05
N PHE A 93 7.10 4.70 -8.59
CA PHE A 93 5.86 3.94 -8.50
C PHE A 93 4.90 4.55 -7.48
N SER A 94 5.43 5.00 -6.35
CA SER A 94 4.60 5.67 -5.33
C SER A 94 3.90 6.89 -5.90
N THR A 95 4.62 7.71 -6.64
CA THR A 95 4.07 8.91 -7.25
C THR A 95 2.97 8.56 -8.26
N GLN A 96 3.21 7.56 -9.10
CA GLN A 96 2.22 7.13 -10.09
C GLN A 96 0.95 6.58 -9.41
N LEU A 97 1.12 5.78 -8.36
CA LEU A 97 -0.03 5.24 -7.63
C LEU A 97 -0.82 6.35 -6.94
N LYS A 98 -0.14 7.31 -6.35
CA LYS A 98 -0.80 8.46 -5.71
C LYS A 98 -1.56 9.31 -6.74
N THR A 99 -1.00 9.47 -7.92
CA THR A 99 -1.65 10.21 -9.01
C THR A 99 -2.97 9.57 -9.41
N LEU A 100 -3.01 8.24 -9.50
CA LEU A 100 -4.24 7.52 -9.83
C LEU A 100 -5.33 7.76 -8.79
N ILE A 101 -4.95 7.86 -7.53
CA ILE A 101 -5.90 8.13 -6.44
C ILE A 101 -6.36 9.58 -6.48
N SER A 102 -5.44 10.51 -6.67
CA SER A 102 -5.74 11.94 -6.68
C SER A 102 -6.70 12.33 -7.81
N ASN A 103 -6.56 11.69 -8.97
CA ASN A 103 -7.43 11.99 -10.12
C ASN A 103 -8.89 11.72 -9.84
N GLU A 104 -9.21 10.83 -8.92
CA GLU A 104 -10.59 10.51 -8.58
C GLU A 104 -11.30 11.66 -7.87
N LYS A 105 -10.56 12.52 -7.22
CA LYS A 105 -11.14 13.62 -6.43
C LYS A 105 -11.56 14.81 -7.27
N ARG A 106 -11.48 14.72 -8.56
CA ARG A 106 -11.81 15.82 -9.47
C ARG A 106 -13.16 15.67 -10.13
#